data_51f9de996e4ba25d105389e356102903
#
_entry.id   51f9de996e4ba25d105389e356102903
#
_cell.length_a   1.000
_cell.length_b   1.000
_cell.length_c   1.000
_cell.angle_alpha   90.00
_cell.angle_beta   90.00
_cell.angle_gamma   90.00
#
_symmetry.space_group_name_H-M   'P 1'
#
loop_
_entity.id
_entity.type
_entity.pdbx_description
1 polymer ?
#
loop_
_entity_poly.entity_id
_entity_poly.type
_entity_poly.pdbx_seq_one_letter_code
_entity_poly.pdbx_strand_id
1 'polypeptide(L)'
;LHDALPIFFHLVESAHVRRKNNEADGRILWAEIQISEWVFNSIRRNKVLTLHRDYFRLRKPIERRVYEIARKFCGSQPTHKVGLENLLKKTGARMSLKRFRHVIRDLARHDHLPDYSVSFEEDGDHVVFLNRGSMPAVIDAQPDAAVASIRLQPDTYNKARAEAPGWDIHVLEQEWRDWMTEPPRNPDSAFIGFCRKVFERRGHP
;
A
#
# COMPACT_ATOMS: atom_id res chain seq x y z
N LEU A 1 19.82 -11.00 18.98
CA LEU A 1 19.86 -10.37 17.65
C LEU A 1 19.25 -11.37 16.68
N HIS A 2 17.97 -11.22 16.39
CA HIS A 2 17.34 -11.97 15.29
C HIS A 2 17.66 -11.19 14.02
N ASP A 3 18.56 -11.74 13.21
CA ASP A 3 18.74 -11.31 11.84
C ASP A 3 17.47 -11.66 11.07
N ALA A 4 16.54 -10.71 10.98
CA ALA A 4 15.43 -10.82 10.07
C ALA A 4 16.02 -10.78 8.65
N LEU A 5 16.00 -11.91 7.97
CA LEU A 5 16.38 -11.97 6.56
C LEU A 5 15.51 -10.98 5.79
N PRO A 6 16.10 -10.17 4.91
CA PRO A 6 15.34 -9.23 4.11
C PRO A 6 14.33 -9.99 3.25
N ILE A 7 13.05 -9.69 3.43
CA ILE A 7 11.98 -10.27 2.59
C ILE A 7 12.06 -9.56 1.24
N PHE A 8 12.59 -10.24 0.25
CA PHE A 8 12.55 -9.78 -1.13
C PHE A 8 11.25 -10.23 -1.78
N PHE A 9 10.52 -9.30 -2.36
CA PHE A 9 9.37 -9.61 -3.19
C PHE A 9 9.44 -8.79 -4.48
N HIS A 10 8.92 -9.38 -5.56
CA HIS A 10 8.81 -8.71 -6.83
C HIS A 10 7.38 -8.16 -7.01
N LEU A 11 7.24 -6.99 -7.58
CA LEU A 11 5.92 -6.45 -7.94
C LEU A 11 5.32 -7.18 -9.15
N VAL A 12 6.19 -7.56 -10.07
CA VAL A 12 5.85 -8.31 -11.28
C VAL A 12 6.50 -9.68 -11.20
N GLU A 13 5.71 -10.73 -11.30
CA GLU A 13 6.18 -12.12 -11.25
C GLU A 13 6.68 -12.58 -12.62
N SER A 14 5.94 -12.25 -13.67
CA SER A 14 6.37 -12.51 -15.04
C SER A 14 5.82 -11.47 -16.02
N ALA A 15 6.50 -11.32 -17.13
CA ALA A 15 6.04 -10.47 -18.23
C ALA A 15 6.31 -11.18 -19.57
N HIS A 16 5.26 -11.31 -20.38
CA HIS A 16 5.32 -11.84 -21.73
C HIS A 16 5.04 -10.73 -22.73
N VAL A 17 5.94 -10.51 -23.67
CA VAL A 17 5.81 -9.47 -24.69
C VAL A 17 5.82 -10.10 -26.06
N ARG A 18 4.77 -9.84 -26.85
CA ARG A 18 4.73 -10.23 -28.27
C ARG A 18 5.03 -9.03 -29.14
N ARG A 19 6.00 -9.20 -30.02
CA ARG A 19 6.42 -8.18 -30.98
C ARG A 19 6.02 -8.57 -32.40
N LYS A 20 5.87 -7.59 -33.26
CA LYS A 20 5.66 -7.83 -34.69
C LYS A 20 6.99 -8.42 -35.25
N ASN A 21 6.87 -9.48 -36.02
CA ASN A 21 7.99 -10.21 -36.65
C ASN A 21 8.95 -10.92 -35.68
N ASN A 22 8.64 -11.05 -34.40
CA ASN A 22 9.51 -11.64 -33.35
C ASN A 22 10.93 -11.00 -33.24
N GLU A 23 11.13 -9.84 -33.80
CA GLU A 23 12.39 -9.08 -33.76
C GLU A 23 12.46 -8.27 -32.46
N ALA A 24 13.67 -8.14 -31.88
CA ALA A 24 13.89 -7.38 -30.64
C ALA A 24 13.43 -5.92 -30.74
N ASP A 25 13.57 -5.32 -31.92
CA ASP A 25 13.17 -3.92 -32.22
C ASP A 25 11.74 -3.83 -32.80
N GLY A 26 11.06 -4.97 -32.97
CA GLY A 26 9.71 -5.01 -33.50
C GLY A 26 8.69 -4.29 -32.59
N ARG A 27 7.70 -3.59 -33.21
CA ARG A 27 6.61 -2.95 -32.46
C ARG A 27 5.92 -3.93 -31.56
N ILE A 28 5.74 -3.57 -30.28
CA ILE A 28 4.98 -4.36 -29.32
C ILE A 28 3.53 -4.42 -29.75
N LEU A 29 3.00 -5.63 -29.92
CA LEU A 29 1.58 -5.88 -30.25
C LEU A 29 0.75 -5.99 -28.98
N TRP A 30 1.26 -6.73 -28.00
CA TRP A 30 0.63 -6.85 -26.68
C TRP A 30 1.69 -7.25 -25.65
N ALA A 31 1.37 -6.98 -24.39
CA ALA A 31 2.15 -7.43 -23.24
C ALA A 31 1.19 -8.00 -22.21
N GLU A 32 1.56 -9.14 -21.65
CA GLU A 32 0.89 -9.78 -20.52
C GLU A 32 1.82 -9.65 -19.32
N ILE A 33 1.29 -9.11 -18.21
CA ILE A 33 2.06 -8.89 -16.99
C ILE A 33 1.34 -9.62 -15.87
N GLN A 34 2.01 -10.60 -15.28
CA GLN A 34 1.55 -11.27 -14.07
C GLN A 34 2.08 -10.50 -12.87
N ILE A 35 1.17 -9.95 -12.07
CA ILE A 35 1.51 -9.30 -10.81
C ILE A 35 1.68 -10.35 -9.72
N SER A 36 2.55 -10.08 -8.74
CA SER A 36 2.76 -10.98 -7.62
C SER A 36 1.50 -11.17 -6.79
N GLU A 37 1.37 -12.32 -6.14
CA GLU A 37 0.25 -12.63 -5.26
C GLU A 37 0.09 -11.58 -4.15
N TRP A 38 1.19 -11.05 -3.62
CA TRP A 38 1.17 -9.99 -2.61
C TRP A 38 0.50 -8.71 -3.12
N VAL A 39 0.87 -8.25 -4.33
CA VAL A 39 0.25 -7.07 -4.97
C VAL A 39 -1.23 -7.34 -5.23
N PHE A 40 -1.55 -8.50 -5.80
CA PHE A 40 -2.93 -8.90 -6.08
C PHE A 40 -3.80 -8.90 -4.82
N ASN A 41 -3.30 -9.50 -3.73
CA ASN A 41 -4.00 -9.52 -2.45
C ASN A 41 -4.14 -8.13 -1.84
N SER A 42 -3.14 -7.25 -1.99
CA SER A 42 -3.23 -5.86 -1.55
C SER A 42 -4.33 -5.09 -2.30
N ILE A 43 -4.49 -5.33 -3.60
CA ILE A 43 -5.56 -4.74 -4.41
C ILE A 43 -6.92 -5.26 -3.94
N ARG A 44 -7.07 -6.57 -3.80
CA ARG A 44 -8.33 -7.19 -3.34
C ARG A 44 -8.79 -6.69 -1.97
N ARG A 45 -7.87 -6.38 -1.09
CA ARG A 45 -8.14 -5.88 0.28
C ARG A 45 -8.25 -4.36 0.35
N ASN A 46 -8.30 -3.67 -0.77
CA ASN A 46 -8.30 -2.21 -0.83
C ASN A 46 -7.13 -1.55 -0.03
N LYS A 47 -6.02 -2.29 0.17
CA LYS A 47 -4.78 -1.77 0.81
C LYS A 47 -3.91 -0.99 -0.18
N VAL A 48 -4.49 -0.46 -1.23
CA VAL A 48 -3.83 0.35 -2.26
C VAL A 48 -4.46 1.73 -2.31
N LEU A 49 -3.62 2.74 -2.61
CA LEU A 49 -4.14 4.09 -2.82
C LEU A 49 -4.66 4.21 -4.25
N THR A 50 -5.95 4.51 -4.38
CA THR A 50 -6.53 4.88 -5.67
C THR A 50 -6.10 6.30 -6.01
N LEU A 51 -5.51 6.49 -7.18
CA LEU A 51 -5.08 7.79 -7.68
C LEU A 51 -6.15 8.36 -8.61
N HIS A 52 -6.29 9.68 -8.61
CA HIS A 52 -7.15 10.37 -9.56
C HIS A 52 -6.61 10.20 -11.00
N ARG A 53 -7.49 10.15 -11.97
CA ARG A 53 -7.10 10.00 -13.39
C ARG A 53 -6.12 11.08 -13.84
N ASP A 54 -6.31 12.32 -13.39
CA ASP A 54 -5.47 13.45 -13.77
C ASP A 54 -4.10 13.48 -13.07
N TYR A 55 -3.84 12.56 -12.13
CA TYR A 55 -2.50 12.35 -11.58
C TYR A 55 -1.44 12.15 -12.67
N PHE A 56 -1.80 11.42 -13.72
CA PHE A 56 -0.87 11.15 -14.84
C PHE A 56 -0.59 12.38 -15.71
N ARG A 57 -1.36 13.46 -15.56
CA ARG A 57 -1.13 14.76 -16.22
C ARG A 57 -0.14 15.63 -15.46
N LEU A 58 0.14 15.34 -14.18
CA LEU A 58 1.16 16.05 -13.41
C LEU A 58 2.53 15.78 -14.02
N ARG A 59 3.22 16.82 -14.44
CA ARG A 59 4.48 16.70 -15.16
C ARG A 59 5.71 16.64 -14.27
N LYS A 60 5.69 17.35 -13.13
CA LYS A 60 6.82 17.44 -12.22
C LYS A 60 6.78 16.29 -11.20
N PRO A 61 7.90 15.56 -11.02
CA PRO A 61 7.95 14.46 -10.04
C PRO A 61 7.56 14.88 -8.63
N ILE A 62 7.93 16.11 -8.23
CA ILE A 62 7.61 16.64 -6.90
C ILE A 62 6.10 16.84 -6.70
N GLU A 63 5.38 17.27 -7.75
CA GLU A 63 3.93 17.45 -7.70
C GLU A 63 3.23 16.09 -7.53
N ARG A 64 3.68 15.07 -8.28
CA ARG A 64 3.19 13.70 -8.13
C ARG A 64 3.41 13.18 -6.72
N ARG A 65 4.62 13.38 -6.19
CA ARG A 65 4.94 12.91 -4.84
C ARG A 65 4.16 13.63 -3.75
N VAL A 66 3.96 14.95 -3.88
CA VAL A 66 3.12 15.73 -2.95
C VAL A 66 1.67 15.27 -3.01
N TYR A 67 1.13 15.01 -4.21
CA TYR A 67 -0.21 14.44 -4.36
C TYR A 67 -0.35 13.06 -3.67
N GLU A 68 0.61 12.14 -3.87
CA GLU A 68 0.59 10.82 -3.22
C GLU A 68 0.60 10.94 -1.68
N ILE A 69 1.38 11.91 -1.15
CA ILE A 69 1.44 12.19 0.29
C ILE A 69 0.10 12.75 0.78
N ALA A 70 -0.49 13.71 0.07
CA ALA A 70 -1.81 14.23 0.37
C ALA A 70 -2.85 13.11 0.36
N ARG A 71 -2.82 12.26 -0.67
CA ARG A 71 -3.74 11.11 -0.80
C ARG A 71 -3.60 10.11 0.35
N LYS A 72 -2.39 9.85 0.81
CA LYS A 72 -2.13 8.92 1.91
C LYS A 72 -2.54 9.47 3.27
N PHE A 73 -2.28 10.75 3.54
CA PHE A 73 -2.42 11.30 4.89
C PHE A 73 -3.67 12.15 5.08
N CYS A 74 -4.11 12.90 4.07
CA CYS A 74 -5.40 13.58 4.10
C CYS A 74 -6.53 12.59 3.76
N GLY A 75 -6.35 11.79 2.71
CA GLY A 75 -7.34 10.81 2.29
C GLY A 75 -8.70 11.45 2.05
N SER A 76 -9.73 10.96 2.75
CA SER A 76 -11.09 11.50 2.76
C SER A 76 -11.35 12.56 3.84
N GLN A 77 -10.37 12.82 4.71
CA GLN A 77 -10.52 13.86 5.73
C GLN A 77 -10.63 15.25 5.07
N PRO A 78 -11.35 16.20 5.67
CA PRO A 78 -11.49 17.54 5.09
C PRO A 78 -10.15 18.25 4.91
N THR A 79 -9.26 18.10 5.88
CA THR A 79 -7.94 18.77 5.89
C THR A 79 -6.88 17.88 6.51
N HIS A 80 -5.63 18.09 6.10
CA HIS A 80 -4.46 17.53 6.77
C HIS A 80 -3.33 18.56 6.81
N LYS A 81 -2.76 18.75 7.99
CA LYS A 81 -1.66 19.69 8.23
C LYS A 81 -0.35 18.95 8.41
N VAL A 82 0.72 19.44 7.79
CA VAL A 82 2.06 18.86 7.91
C VAL A 82 3.12 19.96 7.91
N GLY A 83 4.12 19.86 8.79
CA GLY A 83 5.27 20.77 8.77
C GLY A 83 6.07 20.65 7.47
N LEU A 84 6.54 21.77 6.93
CA LEU A 84 7.21 21.85 5.63
C LEU A 84 8.49 20.97 5.58
N GLU A 85 9.25 20.93 6.67
CA GLU A 85 10.44 20.07 6.76
C GLU A 85 10.08 18.58 6.71
N ASN A 86 9.02 18.18 7.41
CA ASN A 86 8.52 16.82 7.40
C ASN A 86 7.99 16.43 6.02
N LEU A 87 7.33 17.37 5.34
CA LEU A 87 6.87 17.16 3.97
C LEU A 87 8.06 16.95 3.04
N LEU A 88 9.10 17.77 3.14
CA LEU A 88 10.33 17.60 2.37
C LEU A 88 10.96 16.22 2.59
N LYS A 89 11.11 15.79 3.84
CA LYS A 89 11.62 14.44 4.19
C LYS A 89 10.77 13.33 3.56
N LYS A 90 9.44 13.45 3.62
CA LYS A 90 8.51 12.46 3.04
C LYS A 90 8.54 12.43 1.52
N THR A 91 8.84 13.56 0.85
CA THR A 91 8.98 13.57 -0.62
C THR A 91 10.24 12.86 -1.09
N GLY A 92 11.27 12.76 -0.26
CA GLY A 92 12.59 12.24 -0.62
C GLY A 92 13.37 13.15 -1.55
N ALA A 93 12.94 14.40 -1.76
CA ALA A 93 13.59 15.35 -2.63
C ALA A 93 14.91 15.86 -2.03
N ARG A 94 15.97 15.82 -2.83
CA ARG A 94 17.30 16.33 -2.45
C ARG A 94 17.42 17.81 -2.79
N MET A 95 16.79 18.67 -2.00
CA MET A 95 16.87 20.13 -2.15
C MET A 95 16.85 20.83 -0.81
N SER A 96 17.26 22.13 -0.80
CA SER A 96 17.19 22.92 0.43
C SER A 96 15.73 23.23 0.79
N LEU A 97 15.45 23.41 2.09
CA LEU A 97 14.12 23.77 2.58
C LEU A 97 13.60 25.08 1.96
N LYS A 98 14.51 26.06 1.74
CA LYS A 98 14.17 27.33 1.06
C LYS A 98 13.65 27.10 -0.37
N ARG A 99 14.33 26.24 -1.14
CA ARG A 99 13.90 25.89 -2.51
C ARG A 99 12.61 25.10 -2.50
N PHE A 100 12.47 24.16 -1.57
CA PHE A 100 11.26 23.38 -1.42
C PHE A 100 10.06 24.27 -1.09
N ARG A 101 10.22 25.21 -0.15
CA ARG A 101 9.18 26.20 0.19
C ARG A 101 8.70 26.96 -1.05
N HIS A 102 9.62 27.38 -1.92
CA HIS A 102 9.25 28.04 -3.17
C HIS A 102 8.43 27.13 -4.09
N VAL A 103 8.85 25.86 -4.24
CA VAL A 103 8.11 24.87 -5.06
C VAL A 103 6.69 24.66 -4.52
N ILE A 104 6.53 24.51 -3.20
CA ILE A 104 5.20 24.32 -2.60
C ILE A 104 4.34 25.59 -2.71
N ARG A 105 4.91 26.79 -2.60
CA ARG A 105 4.20 28.05 -2.86
C ARG A 105 3.72 28.18 -4.29
N ASP A 106 4.54 27.78 -5.24
CA ASP A 106 4.13 27.74 -6.65
C ASP A 106 3.01 26.74 -6.88
N LEU A 107 3.10 25.56 -6.25
CA LEU A 107 2.04 24.56 -6.31
C LEU A 107 0.73 25.09 -5.73
N ALA A 108 0.79 25.77 -4.58
CA ALA A 108 -0.37 26.41 -3.94
C ALA A 108 -0.99 27.50 -4.83
N ARG A 109 -0.14 28.32 -5.49
CA ARG A 109 -0.59 29.39 -6.38
C ARG A 109 -1.29 28.87 -7.62
N HIS A 110 -0.76 27.83 -8.25
CA HIS A 110 -1.35 27.27 -9.46
C HIS A 110 -2.53 26.32 -9.19
N ASP A 111 -2.64 25.81 -7.98
CA ASP A 111 -3.75 25.01 -7.44
C ASP A 111 -4.28 23.93 -8.40
N HIS A 112 -3.36 23.21 -9.07
CA HIS A 112 -3.67 22.24 -10.12
C HIS A 112 -3.56 20.77 -9.68
N LEU A 113 -3.35 20.50 -8.38
CA LEU A 113 -3.39 19.13 -7.90
C LEU A 113 -4.82 18.58 -7.99
N PRO A 114 -5.00 17.35 -8.50
CA PRO A 114 -6.28 16.67 -8.40
C PRO A 114 -6.68 16.47 -6.93
N ASP A 115 -7.94 16.45 -6.63
CA ASP A 115 -8.55 16.15 -5.33
C ASP A 115 -8.16 17.05 -4.16
N TYR A 116 -7.02 17.71 -4.20
CA TYR A 116 -6.48 18.49 -3.08
C TYR A 116 -6.05 19.89 -3.51
N SER A 117 -6.39 20.89 -2.70
CA SER A 117 -5.69 22.18 -2.73
C SER A 117 -4.61 22.22 -1.66
N VAL A 118 -3.61 23.04 -1.91
CA VAL A 118 -2.46 23.22 -1.04
C VAL A 118 -2.41 24.67 -0.59
N SER A 119 -2.25 24.90 0.70
CA SER A 119 -2.05 26.24 1.25
C SER A 119 -1.00 26.23 2.35
N PHE A 120 -0.53 27.41 2.74
CA PHE A 120 0.30 27.57 3.93
C PHE A 120 -0.54 28.16 5.06
N GLU A 121 -0.23 27.78 6.29
CA GLU A 121 -0.70 28.52 7.45
C GLU A 121 0.00 29.87 7.59
N GLU A 122 -0.54 30.72 8.47
CA GLU A 122 0.00 32.05 8.75
C GLU A 122 1.45 32.01 9.24
N ASP A 123 1.84 30.97 9.97
CA ASP A 123 3.23 30.74 10.42
C ASP A 123 4.22 30.51 9.27
N GLY A 124 3.72 30.16 8.09
CA GLY A 124 4.50 29.85 6.89
C GLY A 124 5.35 28.59 6.96
N ASP A 125 5.28 27.82 8.04
CA ASP A 125 6.04 26.59 8.27
C ASP A 125 5.19 25.33 8.17
N HIS A 126 3.88 25.48 8.10
CA HIS A 126 2.95 24.39 7.92
C HIS A 126 2.24 24.47 6.58
N VAL A 127 2.14 23.32 5.94
CA VAL A 127 1.39 23.11 4.69
C VAL A 127 0.09 22.41 5.04
N VAL A 128 -1.01 22.94 4.51
CA VAL A 128 -2.35 22.40 4.70
C VAL A 128 -2.83 21.84 3.36
N PHE A 129 -3.23 20.58 3.36
CA PHE A 129 -3.96 19.96 2.28
C PHE A 129 -5.46 20.05 2.59
N LEU A 130 -6.23 20.58 1.67
CA LEU A 130 -7.68 20.64 1.72
C LEU A 130 -8.26 19.67 0.70
N ASN A 131 -9.08 18.73 1.13
CA ASN A 131 -9.78 17.80 0.25
C ASN A 131 -10.92 18.53 -0.46
N ARG A 132 -10.95 18.45 -1.79
CA ARG A 132 -12.00 19.06 -2.63
C ARG A 132 -13.28 18.23 -2.71
N GLY A 133 -13.33 17.06 -2.04
CA GLY A 133 -14.50 16.18 -2.05
C GLY A 133 -14.71 15.42 -3.37
N SER A 134 -13.73 15.46 -4.28
CA SER A 134 -13.82 14.83 -5.60
C SER A 134 -13.64 13.30 -5.58
N MET A 135 -13.16 12.75 -4.44
CA MET A 135 -13.01 11.32 -4.28
C MET A 135 -14.08 10.76 -3.35
N PRO A 136 -14.73 9.63 -3.72
CA PRO A 136 -15.52 8.91 -2.74
C PRO A 136 -14.64 8.63 -1.54
N ALA A 137 -15.22 8.70 -0.34
CA ALA A 137 -14.53 8.28 0.87
C ALA A 137 -13.83 6.96 0.55
N VAL A 138 -12.50 6.92 0.67
CA VAL A 138 -11.82 5.63 0.75
C VAL A 138 -12.47 5.02 1.97
N ILE A 139 -13.29 4.01 1.73
CA ILE A 139 -13.58 3.09 2.79
C ILE A 139 -12.19 2.57 3.13
N ASP A 140 -11.55 3.16 4.16
CA ASP A 140 -10.51 2.45 4.86
C ASP A 140 -11.20 1.14 5.17
N ALA A 141 -10.87 0.11 4.41
CA ALA A 141 -11.17 -1.24 4.80
C ALA A 141 -10.35 -1.40 6.09
N GLN A 142 -10.91 -0.89 7.18
CA GLN A 142 -10.55 -1.40 8.49
C GLN A 142 -10.68 -2.90 8.28
N PRO A 143 -9.66 -3.70 8.62
CA PRO A 143 -9.81 -5.13 8.66
C PRO A 143 -11.14 -5.33 9.37
N ASP A 144 -12.10 -5.96 8.70
CA ASP A 144 -13.47 -6.07 9.17
C ASP A 144 -13.42 -6.19 10.68
N ALA A 145 -14.10 -5.28 11.41
CA ALA A 145 -14.05 -5.29 12.87
C ALA A 145 -14.41 -6.69 13.39
N ALA A 146 -15.13 -7.47 12.57
CA ALA A 146 -15.41 -8.87 12.73
C ALA A 146 -14.15 -9.76 12.63
N VAL A 147 -13.22 -9.50 11.71
CA VAL A 147 -11.95 -10.26 11.58
C VAL A 147 -10.95 -9.86 12.66
N ALA A 148 -10.88 -8.58 13.01
CA ALA A 148 -10.05 -8.09 14.11
C ALA A 148 -10.53 -8.59 15.49
N SER A 149 -11.81 -8.90 15.64
CA SER A 149 -12.39 -9.42 16.89
C SER A 149 -12.19 -10.92 17.09
N ILE A 150 -11.71 -11.66 16.09
CA ILE A 150 -11.48 -13.11 16.20
C ILE A 150 -10.38 -13.38 17.24
N ARG A 151 -10.75 -14.04 18.32
CA ARG A 151 -9.79 -14.53 19.32
C ARG A 151 -9.61 -16.03 19.15
N LEU A 152 -8.37 -16.46 18.91
CA LEU A 152 -8.01 -17.87 18.91
C LEU A 152 -7.78 -18.35 20.33
N GLN A 153 -8.13 -19.60 20.61
CA GLN A 153 -7.87 -20.20 21.92
C GLN A 153 -6.38 -20.50 22.09
N PRO A 154 -5.81 -20.43 23.29
CA PRO A 154 -4.39 -20.71 23.52
C PRO A 154 -3.96 -22.10 23.03
N ASP A 155 -4.82 -23.10 23.15
CA ASP A 155 -4.55 -24.48 22.68
C ASP A 155 -4.46 -24.57 21.15
N THR A 156 -5.10 -23.68 20.43
CA THR A 156 -5.06 -23.61 18.96
C THR A 156 -3.66 -23.36 18.45
N TYR A 157 -2.88 -22.52 19.12
CA TYR A 157 -1.49 -22.24 18.74
C TYR A 157 -0.58 -23.49 18.88
N ASN A 158 -0.83 -24.34 19.88
CA ASN A 158 -0.09 -25.58 20.07
C ASN A 158 -0.42 -26.58 18.95
N LYS A 159 -1.70 -26.71 18.61
CA LYS A 159 -2.15 -27.57 17.50
C LYS A 159 -1.63 -27.05 16.15
N ALA A 160 -1.67 -25.75 15.93
CA ALA A 160 -1.15 -25.14 14.70
C ALA A 160 0.37 -25.34 14.54
N ARG A 161 1.16 -25.25 15.63
CA ARG A 161 2.60 -25.57 15.59
C ARG A 161 2.87 -27.02 15.22
N ALA A 162 2.03 -27.95 15.65
CA ALA A 162 2.16 -29.36 15.26
C ALA A 162 1.89 -29.58 13.76
N GLU A 163 1.01 -28.79 13.15
CA GLU A 163 0.67 -28.88 11.73
C GLU A 163 1.67 -28.15 10.80
N ALA A 164 2.42 -27.18 11.32
CA ALA A 164 3.42 -26.42 10.57
C ALA A 164 4.75 -26.33 11.37
N PRO A 165 5.47 -27.44 11.58
CA PRO A 165 6.69 -27.46 12.35
C PRO A 165 7.77 -26.59 11.68
N GLY A 166 8.46 -25.77 12.50
CA GLY A 166 9.51 -24.84 12.07
C GLY A 166 8.99 -23.46 11.64
N TRP A 167 7.73 -23.29 11.35
CA TRP A 167 7.14 -21.99 11.02
C TRP A 167 6.83 -21.15 12.24
N ASP A 168 7.04 -19.81 12.13
CA ASP A 168 6.56 -18.88 13.14
C ASP A 168 5.03 -18.79 13.06
N ILE A 169 4.37 -19.28 14.11
CA ILE A 169 2.93 -19.38 14.16
C ILE A 169 2.22 -18.02 14.17
N HIS A 170 2.88 -16.98 14.66
CA HIS A 170 2.32 -15.63 14.68
C HIS A 170 2.39 -14.98 13.28
N VAL A 171 3.44 -15.31 12.53
CA VAL A 171 3.52 -14.93 11.11
C VAL A 171 2.42 -15.62 10.31
N LEU A 172 2.22 -16.93 10.52
CA LEU A 172 1.12 -17.65 9.88
C LEU A 172 -0.26 -17.15 10.31
N GLU A 173 -0.42 -16.74 11.56
CA GLU A 173 -1.67 -16.11 12.02
C GLU A 173 -1.93 -14.79 11.28
N GLN A 174 -0.89 -13.96 11.11
CA GLN A 174 -1.02 -12.72 10.37
C GLN A 174 -1.35 -12.99 8.90
N GLU A 175 -0.66 -13.93 8.25
CA GLU A 175 -0.96 -14.33 6.87
C GLU A 175 -2.39 -14.86 6.74
N TRP A 176 -2.85 -15.66 7.71
CA TRP A 176 -4.21 -16.18 7.74
C TRP A 176 -5.25 -15.09 7.91
N ARG A 177 -5.06 -14.17 8.86
CA ARG A 177 -5.94 -13.01 9.06
C ARG A 177 -5.98 -12.14 7.82
N ASP A 178 -4.84 -11.98 7.21
CA ASP A 178 -4.68 -11.23 5.99
C ASP A 178 -5.31 -11.91 4.76
N TRP A 179 -5.37 -13.24 4.73
CA TRP A 179 -6.01 -14.00 3.67
C TRP A 179 -7.54 -14.07 3.82
N MET A 180 -8.06 -13.89 5.01
CA MET A 180 -9.47 -14.06 5.35
C MET A 180 -10.31 -12.92 4.76
N THR A 181 -11.36 -13.26 4.04
CA THR A 181 -12.34 -12.30 3.48
C THR A 181 -13.58 -12.19 4.36
N GLU A 182 -13.95 -13.29 5.04
CA GLU A 182 -15.09 -13.38 5.93
C GLU A 182 -14.71 -14.19 7.18
N PRO A 183 -15.25 -13.84 8.38
CA PRO A 183 -14.96 -14.59 9.58
C PRO A 183 -15.50 -16.02 9.46
N PRO A 184 -14.66 -17.06 9.67
CA PRO A 184 -15.08 -18.44 9.58
C PRO A 184 -15.98 -18.82 10.77
N ARG A 185 -16.88 -19.79 10.57
CA ARG A 185 -17.74 -20.32 11.64
C ARG A 185 -16.97 -20.86 12.84
N ASN A 186 -15.79 -21.44 12.58
CA ASN A 186 -14.89 -21.94 13.63
C ASN A 186 -13.47 -21.42 13.31
N PRO A 187 -13.05 -20.31 13.95
CA PRO A 187 -11.75 -19.71 13.71
C PRO A 187 -10.57 -20.63 14.04
N ASP A 188 -10.68 -21.38 15.13
CA ASP A 188 -9.61 -22.27 15.60
C ASP A 188 -9.31 -23.38 14.58
N SER A 189 -10.35 -24.07 14.14
CA SER A 189 -10.21 -25.13 13.13
C SER A 189 -9.76 -24.58 11.77
N ALA A 190 -10.23 -23.41 11.40
CA ALA A 190 -9.85 -22.76 10.14
C ALA A 190 -8.37 -22.36 10.13
N PHE A 191 -7.86 -21.82 11.24
CA PHE A 191 -6.45 -21.46 11.37
C PHE A 191 -5.54 -22.70 11.36
N ILE A 192 -5.87 -23.75 12.09
CA ILE A 192 -5.13 -25.02 12.07
C ILE A 192 -5.07 -25.59 10.65
N GLY A 193 -6.21 -25.61 9.94
CA GLY A 193 -6.28 -26.06 8.55
C GLY A 193 -5.46 -25.20 7.58
N PHE A 194 -5.39 -23.91 7.82
CA PHE A 194 -4.53 -23.00 7.06
C PHE A 194 -3.05 -23.34 7.26
N CYS A 195 -2.60 -23.51 8.50
CA CYS A 195 -1.21 -23.88 8.82
C CYS A 195 -0.80 -25.21 8.15
N ARG A 196 -1.66 -26.22 8.19
CA ARG A 196 -1.45 -27.51 7.49
C ARG A 196 -1.24 -27.28 5.99
N LYS A 197 -2.14 -26.55 5.32
CA LYS A 197 -2.04 -26.26 3.88
C LYS A 197 -0.79 -25.45 3.50
N VAL A 198 -0.37 -24.53 4.36
CA VAL A 198 0.88 -23.78 4.15
C VAL A 198 2.07 -24.75 4.20
N PHE A 199 2.10 -25.63 5.20
CA PHE A 199 3.17 -26.62 5.34
C PHE A 199 3.19 -27.62 4.17
N GLU A 200 2.03 -28.14 3.75
CA GLU A 200 1.92 -29.04 2.58
C GLU A 200 2.44 -28.39 1.29
N ARG A 201 2.20 -27.07 1.13
CA ARG A 201 2.59 -26.35 -0.08
C ARG A 201 4.02 -25.83 -0.08
N ARG A 202 4.52 -25.38 1.07
CA ARG A 202 5.82 -24.68 1.18
C ARG A 202 6.91 -25.53 1.85
N GLY A 203 6.55 -26.63 2.54
CA GLY A 203 7.47 -27.46 3.29
C GLY A 203 8.00 -26.81 4.56
N HIS A 204 9.17 -27.25 5.01
CA HIS A 204 9.90 -26.61 6.10
C HIS A 204 10.45 -25.24 5.67
N PRO A 205 10.43 -24.23 6.57
CA PRO A 205 10.98 -22.90 6.29
C PRO A 205 12.51 -22.92 6.12
#